data_0eea74c2c732e9d6a1f980b5ca5f1e4c
#
_entry.id   0eea74c2c732e9d6a1f980b5ca5f1e4c
#
_cell.length_a   1.000
_cell.length_b   1.000
_cell.length_c   1.000
_cell.angle_alpha   90.00
_cell.angle_beta   90.00
_cell.angle_gamma   90.00
#
_symmetry.space_group_name_H-M   'P 1'
#
loop_
_entity.id
_entity.type
_entity.pdbx_description
1 polymer ?
#
loop_
_entity_poly.entity_id
_entity_poly.type
_entity_poly.pdbx_seq_one_letter_code
_entity_poly.pdbx_strand_id
1 'polypeptide(L)'
;MLRHSVRRYIHKPLSAEIVETLRKKIEECNAEGGLHIQLVTNETRAFTGLFSYGKFSGVENYIVMVGRKADDLDERVGYYGEQLVLLAQTLGLNTCWAGLSYRRVDEAYSVGNDEKLTCMIALGYGATQGHKRKSKTAEQVSNVGSDSPEWFRKGV
;
A
#
# COMPACT_ATOMS: atom_id res chain seq x y z
N MET A 1 10.26 7.94 -10.30
CA MET A 1 10.31 7.35 -8.93
C MET A 1 10.45 5.83 -9.06
N LEU A 2 11.40 5.22 -8.35
CA LEU A 2 11.65 3.77 -8.44
C LEU A 2 10.95 3.03 -7.28
N ARG A 3 9.61 3.02 -7.27
CA ARG A 3 8.83 2.28 -6.28
C ARG A 3 8.81 0.79 -6.61
N HIS A 4 9.04 -0.04 -5.60
CA HIS A 4 8.94 -1.49 -5.69
C HIS A 4 8.15 -2.06 -4.51
N SER A 5 7.49 -3.20 -4.70
CA SER A 5 6.92 -3.98 -3.61
C SER A 5 8.03 -4.64 -2.82
N VAL A 6 8.10 -4.36 -1.52
CA VAL A 6 9.06 -4.96 -0.59
C VAL A 6 8.33 -5.74 0.48
N ARG A 7 8.75 -6.97 0.73
CA ARG A 7 8.09 -7.90 1.67
C ARG A 7 8.98 -8.29 2.85
N ARG A 8 10.23 -7.84 2.87
CA ARG A 8 11.17 -8.07 3.97
C ARG A 8 11.57 -6.73 4.56
N TYR A 9 11.31 -6.55 5.84
CA TYR A 9 11.55 -5.31 6.55
C TYR A 9 12.56 -5.53 7.66
N ILE A 10 13.30 -4.46 8.00
CA ILE A 10 14.21 -4.43 9.16
C ILE A 10 13.45 -3.87 10.36
N HIS A 11 13.83 -4.35 11.55
CA HIS A 11 13.32 -3.83 12.82
C HIS A 11 13.86 -2.42 13.08
N LYS A 12 13.17 -1.43 12.53
CA LYS A 12 13.49 -0.01 12.72
C LYS A 12 12.19 0.77 12.89
N PRO A 13 11.99 1.39 14.07
CA PRO A 13 10.79 2.17 14.32
C PRO A 13 10.71 3.38 13.37
N LEU A 14 9.50 3.77 13.02
CA LEU A 14 9.24 5.01 12.30
C LEU A 14 9.48 6.20 13.24
N SER A 15 10.10 7.27 12.74
CA SER A 15 10.22 8.50 13.52
C SER A 15 8.85 9.16 13.73
N ALA A 16 8.72 9.93 14.81
CA ALA A 16 7.49 10.65 15.10
C ALA A 16 7.08 11.59 13.94
N GLU A 17 8.04 12.22 13.28
CA GLU A 17 7.82 13.09 12.13
C GLU A 17 7.22 12.33 10.93
N ILE A 18 7.73 11.12 10.64
CA ILE A 18 7.20 10.27 9.57
C ILE A 18 5.78 9.81 9.90
N VAL A 19 5.53 9.39 11.14
CA VAL A 19 4.20 8.98 11.60
C VAL A 19 3.20 10.12 11.46
N GLU A 20 3.58 11.32 11.89
CA GLU A 20 2.73 12.51 11.80
C GLU A 20 2.43 12.89 10.34
N THR A 21 3.44 12.87 9.48
CA THR A 21 3.29 13.14 8.04
C THR A 21 2.33 12.15 7.38
N LEU A 22 2.45 10.87 7.71
CA LEU A 22 1.55 9.83 7.19
C LEU A 22 0.12 9.99 7.72
N ARG A 23 -0.06 10.31 9.01
CA ARG A 23 -1.38 10.53 9.61
C ARG A 23 -2.10 11.71 8.97
N LYS A 24 -1.41 12.82 8.81
CA LYS A 24 -1.97 14.00 8.14
C LYS A 24 -2.45 13.65 6.72
N LYS A 25 -1.63 12.92 5.94
CA LYS A 25 -2.04 12.52 4.59
C LYS A 25 -3.21 11.53 4.61
N ILE A 26 -3.27 10.64 5.59
CA ILE A 26 -4.40 9.73 5.79
C ILE A 26 -5.69 10.51 6.09
N GLU A 27 -5.64 11.54 6.93
CA GLU A 27 -6.79 12.40 7.22
C GLU A 27 -7.29 13.12 5.96
N GLU A 28 -6.38 13.66 5.13
CA GLU A 28 -6.73 14.23 3.83
C GLU A 28 -7.42 13.19 2.92
N CYS A 29 -6.83 12.01 2.76
CA CYS A 29 -7.40 10.93 1.96
C CYS A 29 -8.76 10.47 2.46
N ASN A 30 -8.94 10.38 3.79
CA ASN A 30 -10.21 10.02 4.40
C ASN A 30 -11.30 11.07 4.13
N ALA A 31 -10.95 12.35 4.30
CA ALA A 31 -11.88 13.45 4.06
C ALA A 31 -12.31 13.54 2.58
N GLU A 32 -11.38 13.45 1.66
CA GLU A 32 -11.65 13.54 0.22
C GLU A 32 -12.32 12.28 -0.34
N GLY A 33 -11.86 11.10 0.10
CA GLY A 33 -12.30 9.81 -0.42
C GLY A 33 -13.51 9.21 0.30
N GLY A 34 -13.98 9.81 1.40
CA GLY A 34 -15.01 9.19 2.25
C GLY A 34 -14.59 7.81 2.77
N LEU A 35 -13.31 7.67 3.13
CA LEU A 35 -12.69 6.45 3.61
C LEU A 35 -12.44 6.49 5.12
N HIS A 36 -12.05 5.37 5.68
CA HIS A 36 -11.63 5.20 7.07
C HIS A 36 -10.29 4.47 7.12
N ILE A 37 -9.31 5.02 6.42
CA ILE A 37 -7.93 4.52 6.38
C ILE A 37 -7.27 4.77 7.74
N GLN A 38 -6.53 3.78 8.25
CA GLN A 38 -5.88 3.86 9.54
C GLN A 38 -4.42 3.43 9.45
N LEU A 39 -3.52 4.13 10.16
CA LEU A 39 -2.12 3.76 10.32
C LEU A 39 -1.95 3.00 11.63
N VAL A 40 -1.46 1.78 11.54
CA VAL A 40 -1.07 0.95 12.68
C VAL A 40 0.46 0.90 12.74
N THR A 41 1.01 1.15 13.93
CA THR A 41 2.46 1.12 14.17
C THR A 41 2.80 0.17 15.32
N ASN A 42 4.00 -0.42 15.26
CA ASN A 42 4.51 -1.34 16.29
C ASN A 42 3.60 -2.56 16.55
N GLU A 43 2.96 -3.07 15.52
CA GLU A 43 2.11 -4.24 15.57
C GLU A 43 2.67 -5.35 14.65
N THR A 44 3.05 -6.47 15.21
CA THR A 44 3.77 -7.54 14.48
C THR A 44 2.88 -8.72 14.09
N ARG A 45 1.69 -8.85 14.69
CA ARG A 45 0.84 -10.04 14.55
C ARG A 45 0.15 -10.16 13.20
N ALA A 46 -0.17 -9.02 12.55
CA ALA A 46 -0.94 -9.01 11.30
C ALA A 46 -0.25 -9.76 10.16
N PHE A 47 1.08 -9.71 10.09
CA PHE A 47 1.86 -10.28 8.99
C PHE A 47 2.72 -11.47 9.40
N THR A 48 2.32 -12.22 10.44
CA THR A 48 3.04 -13.40 10.94
C THR A 48 2.22 -14.67 10.79
N GLY A 49 2.88 -15.83 10.89
CA GLY A 49 2.25 -17.15 10.88
C GLY A 49 1.79 -17.65 9.51
N LEU A 50 0.92 -18.64 9.51
CA LEU A 50 0.45 -19.33 8.32
C LEU A 50 -0.31 -18.43 7.34
N PHE A 51 -0.96 -17.37 7.83
CA PHE A 51 -1.73 -16.42 7.00
C PHE A 51 -0.85 -15.56 6.11
N SER A 52 0.39 -15.27 6.52
CA SER A 52 1.35 -14.57 5.68
C SER A 52 2.00 -15.48 4.63
N TYR A 53 1.79 -16.79 4.73
CA TYR A 53 2.38 -17.83 3.85
C TYR A 53 3.89 -17.69 3.67
N GLY A 54 4.61 -17.18 4.71
CA GLY A 54 6.04 -16.89 4.62
C GLY A 54 6.43 -15.79 3.63
N LYS A 55 5.45 -15.06 3.09
CA LYS A 55 5.68 -14.01 2.08
C LYS A 55 6.20 -12.72 2.69
N PHE A 56 5.84 -12.43 3.95
CA PHE A 56 6.26 -11.24 4.67
C PHE A 56 7.17 -11.58 5.84
N SER A 57 8.12 -10.70 6.14
CA SER A 57 8.95 -10.78 7.36
C SER A 57 9.30 -9.38 7.88
N GLY A 58 9.32 -9.20 9.21
CA GLY A 58 9.71 -7.97 9.88
C GLY A 58 8.71 -6.81 9.72
N VAL A 59 7.46 -7.08 9.32
CA VAL A 59 6.43 -6.04 9.24
C VAL A 59 5.98 -5.68 10.66
N GLU A 60 6.12 -4.42 11.02
CA GLU A 60 5.70 -3.85 12.31
C GLU A 60 4.73 -2.68 12.13
N ASN A 61 4.62 -2.16 10.90
CA ASN A 61 3.73 -1.06 10.61
C ASN A 61 2.96 -1.36 9.33
N TYR A 62 1.72 -0.92 9.27
CA TYR A 62 0.88 -1.10 8.09
C TYR A 62 -0.26 -0.09 8.05
N ILE A 63 -0.78 0.13 6.86
CA ILE A 63 -1.96 0.96 6.61
C ILE A 63 -3.14 0.02 6.38
N VAL A 64 -4.23 0.25 7.08
CA VAL A 64 -5.47 -0.51 6.98
C VAL A 64 -6.44 0.24 6.08
N MET A 65 -6.83 -0.36 4.97
CA MET A 65 -7.68 0.26 3.96
C MET A 65 -9.14 -0.13 4.22
N VAL A 66 -9.86 0.77 4.88
CA VAL A 66 -11.26 0.61 5.29
C VAL A 66 -12.11 1.71 4.66
N GLY A 67 -13.34 1.39 4.34
CA GLY A 67 -14.35 2.37 3.94
C GLY A 67 -15.75 1.77 3.93
N ARG A 68 -16.78 2.63 3.78
CA ARG A 68 -18.16 2.21 3.68
C ARG A 68 -18.38 1.32 2.46
N LYS A 69 -19.18 0.27 2.64
CA LYS A 69 -19.57 -0.65 1.57
C LYS A 69 -20.28 0.12 0.46
N ALA A 70 -19.68 0.15 -0.73
CA ALA A 70 -20.20 0.78 -1.93
C ALA A 70 -19.55 0.15 -3.15
N ASP A 71 -20.17 0.27 -4.32
CA ASP A 71 -19.67 -0.34 -5.55
C ASP A 71 -18.32 0.23 -6.00
N ASP A 72 -18.06 1.51 -5.69
CA ASP A 72 -16.82 2.23 -6.02
C ASP A 72 -15.73 2.16 -4.92
N LEU A 73 -15.97 1.40 -3.83
CA LEU A 73 -15.04 1.37 -2.70
C LEU A 73 -13.64 0.92 -3.10
N ASP A 74 -13.54 -0.14 -3.89
CA ASP A 74 -12.23 -0.71 -4.25
C ASP A 74 -11.44 0.25 -5.16
N GLU A 75 -12.11 1.05 -6.00
CA GLU A 75 -11.51 2.11 -6.82
C GLU A 75 -10.96 3.25 -5.96
N ARG A 76 -11.77 3.76 -5.01
CA ARG A 76 -11.34 4.80 -4.06
C ARG A 76 -10.16 4.34 -3.21
N VAL A 77 -10.22 3.12 -2.70
CA VAL A 77 -9.11 2.51 -1.95
C VAL A 77 -7.84 2.44 -2.79
N GLY A 78 -7.94 2.03 -4.06
CA GLY A 78 -6.81 2.00 -4.99
C GLY A 78 -6.20 3.39 -5.21
N TYR A 79 -7.05 4.39 -5.48
CA TYR A 79 -6.61 5.76 -5.76
C TYR A 79 -5.93 6.43 -4.55
N TYR A 80 -6.59 6.45 -3.39
CA TYR A 80 -6.04 7.09 -2.20
C TYR A 80 -4.93 6.28 -1.54
N GLY A 81 -5.02 4.95 -1.61
CA GLY A 81 -3.95 4.09 -1.11
C GLY A 81 -2.64 4.25 -1.87
N GLU A 82 -2.67 4.42 -3.20
CA GLU A 82 -1.44 4.66 -3.96
C GLU A 82 -0.83 6.04 -3.65
N GLN A 83 -1.61 7.06 -3.32
CA GLN A 83 -1.05 8.33 -2.83
C GLN A 83 -0.22 8.13 -1.55
N LEU A 84 -0.71 7.30 -0.61
CA LEU A 84 0.02 6.96 0.61
C LEU A 84 1.29 6.14 0.33
N VAL A 85 1.21 5.21 -0.62
CA VAL A 85 2.36 4.41 -1.08
C VAL A 85 3.45 5.30 -1.69
N LEU A 86 3.06 6.27 -2.52
CA LEU A 86 4.00 7.21 -3.13
C LEU A 86 4.60 8.17 -2.09
N LEU A 87 3.81 8.66 -1.15
CA LEU A 87 4.32 9.46 -0.03
C LEU A 87 5.31 8.67 0.82
N ALA A 88 4.99 7.43 1.19
CA ALA A 88 5.90 6.56 1.94
C ALA A 88 7.25 6.39 1.23
N GLN A 89 7.22 6.25 -0.11
CA GLN A 89 8.45 6.17 -0.92
C GLN A 89 9.28 7.45 -0.84
N THR A 90 8.67 8.64 -0.81
CA THR A 90 9.41 9.91 -0.65
C THR A 90 10.01 10.06 0.74
N LEU A 91 9.40 9.45 1.74
CA LEU A 91 9.89 9.39 3.12
C LEU A 91 10.97 8.30 3.35
N GLY A 92 11.42 7.64 2.28
CA GLY A 92 12.43 6.57 2.35
C GLY A 92 11.90 5.24 2.88
N LEU A 93 10.59 5.06 2.92
CA LEU A 93 9.93 3.82 3.32
C LEU A 93 9.62 2.94 2.10
N ASN A 94 9.47 1.67 2.36
CA ASN A 94 9.01 0.69 1.39
C ASN A 94 7.62 0.19 1.77
N THR A 95 6.88 -0.25 0.76
CA THR A 95 5.50 -0.72 0.92
C THR A 95 5.24 -1.99 0.13
N CYS A 96 4.18 -2.70 0.52
CA CYS A 96 3.60 -3.78 -0.30
C CYS A 96 2.11 -3.90 -0.01
N TRP A 97 1.30 -3.85 -1.05
CA TRP A 97 -0.12 -4.18 -0.99
C TRP A 97 -0.33 -5.66 -0.64
N ALA A 98 -1.25 -5.92 0.29
CA ALA A 98 -1.61 -7.25 0.76
C ALA A 98 -3.14 -7.40 0.77
N GLY A 99 -3.68 -8.21 -0.15
CA GLY A 99 -5.13 -8.50 -0.23
C GLY A 99 -5.57 -9.60 0.73
N LEU A 100 -4.77 -10.68 0.87
CA LEU A 100 -5.14 -11.85 1.66
C LEU A 100 -3.99 -12.38 2.55
N SER A 101 -2.78 -11.85 2.41
CA SER A 101 -1.59 -12.36 3.10
C SER A 101 -1.37 -11.71 4.47
N TYR A 102 -2.44 -11.49 5.22
CA TYR A 102 -2.43 -10.97 6.57
C TYR A 102 -3.53 -11.62 7.39
N ARG A 103 -3.45 -11.51 8.71
CA ARG A 103 -4.55 -11.82 9.63
C ARG A 103 -5.12 -10.53 10.21
N ARG A 104 -6.38 -10.55 10.59
CA ARG A 104 -7.00 -9.44 11.31
C ARG A 104 -6.50 -9.38 12.75
N VAL A 105 -6.30 -8.18 13.24
CA VAL A 105 -5.93 -7.86 14.62
C VAL A 105 -6.90 -6.78 15.10
N ASP A 106 -8.07 -7.24 15.58
CA ASP A 106 -9.22 -6.38 15.83
C ASP A 106 -8.97 -5.30 16.90
N GLU A 107 -7.96 -5.50 17.77
CA GLU A 107 -7.58 -4.50 18.77
C GLU A 107 -6.70 -3.37 18.19
N ALA A 108 -6.16 -3.53 16.99
CA ALA A 108 -5.21 -2.58 16.40
C ALA A 108 -5.87 -1.50 15.54
N TYR A 109 -7.09 -1.74 15.07
CA TYR A 109 -7.86 -0.82 14.21
C TYR A 109 -9.35 -1.11 14.33
N SER A 110 -10.19 -0.23 13.80
CA SER A 110 -11.64 -0.38 13.83
C SER A 110 -12.25 -0.52 12.42
N VAL A 111 -13.33 -1.30 12.34
CA VAL A 111 -14.16 -1.46 11.14
C VAL A 111 -15.62 -1.37 11.56
N GLY A 112 -16.33 -0.35 11.09
CA GLY A 112 -17.74 -0.16 11.39
C GLY A 112 -18.64 -1.23 10.75
N ASN A 113 -19.88 -1.33 11.21
CA ASN A 113 -20.85 -2.34 10.72
C ASN A 113 -21.18 -2.16 9.23
N ASP A 114 -21.18 -0.94 8.74
CA ASP A 114 -21.40 -0.56 7.35
C ASP A 114 -20.11 -0.46 6.53
N GLU A 115 -18.96 -0.77 7.15
CA GLU A 115 -17.65 -0.71 6.53
C GLU A 115 -17.12 -2.08 6.09
N LYS A 116 -16.13 -2.04 5.22
CA LYS A 116 -15.37 -3.20 4.74
C LYS A 116 -13.88 -2.88 4.81
N LEU A 117 -13.10 -3.78 5.41
CA LEU A 117 -11.66 -3.82 5.22
C LEU A 117 -11.40 -4.48 3.87
N THR A 118 -10.81 -3.73 2.94
CA THR A 118 -10.52 -4.21 1.57
C THR A 118 -9.17 -4.89 1.49
N CYS A 119 -8.14 -4.26 2.02
CA CYS A 119 -6.77 -4.75 2.02
C CYS A 119 -5.92 -4.02 3.06
N MET A 120 -4.67 -4.45 3.20
CA MET A 120 -3.65 -3.74 3.99
C MET A 120 -2.44 -3.39 3.11
N ILE A 121 -1.69 -2.37 3.52
CA ILE A 121 -0.42 -2.00 2.92
C ILE A 121 0.66 -2.14 3.99
N ALA A 122 1.52 -3.17 3.86
CA ALA A 122 2.68 -3.30 4.72
C ALA A 122 3.63 -2.12 4.50
N LEU A 123 4.21 -1.59 5.57
CA LEU A 123 4.97 -0.35 5.57
C LEU A 123 6.20 -0.45 6.49
N GLY A 124 7.33 0.10 6.07
CA GLY A 124 8.54 0.17 6.89
C GLY A 124 9.82 0.33 6.08
N TYR A 125 10.94 0.18 6.77
CA TYR A 125 12.24 0.17 6.11
C TYR A 125 12.55 -1.21 5.55
N GLY A 126 12.69 -1.30 4.24
CA GLY A 126 12.95 -2.56 3.55
C GLY A 126 14.35 -3.12 3.81
N ALA A 127 14.46 -4.42 4.01
CA ALA A 127 15.75 -5.13 4.01
C ALA A 127 16.38 -5.17 2.62
N THR A 128 15.58 -4.93 1.58
CA THR A 128 16.00 -4.74 0.18
C THR A 128 15.23 -3.59 -0.42
N GLN A 129 15.77 -2.98 -1.48
CA GLN A 129 15.05 -1.94 -2.23
C GLN A 129 14.18 -2.51 -3.36
N GLY A 130 13.99 -3.83 -3.37
CA GLY A 130 13.26 -4.51 -4.43
C GLY A 130 14.08 -4.66 -5.72
N HIS A 131 13.42 -5.14 -6.76
CA HIS A 131 14.04 -5.31 -8.08
C HIS A 131 13.34 -4.42 -9.11
N LYS A 132 14.14 -3.81 -9.99
CA LYS A 132 13.59 -3.03 -11.11
C LYS A 132 12.64 -3.95 -11.92
N ARG A 133 11.42 -3.48 -12.12
CA ARG A 133 10.46 -4.17 -12.97
C ARG A 133 11.01 -4.28 -14.40
N LYS A 134 10.95 -5.46 -14.96
CA LYS A 134 11.17 -5.66 -16.40
C LYS A 134 9.86 -5.28 -17.10
N SER A 135 9.79 -4.05 -17.58
CA SER A 135 8.66 -3.63 -18.42
C SER A 135 8.81 -4.23 -19.81
N LYS A 136 7.70 -4.66 -20.40
CA LYS A 136 7.65 -5.00 -21.81
C LYS A 136 7.70 -3.71 -22.62
N THR A 137 8.21 -3.80 -23.85
CA THR A 137 8.16 -2.66 -24.79
C THR A 137 6.75 -2.49 -25.35
N ALA A 138 6.46 -1.32 -25.95
CA ALA A 138 5.17 -1.06 -26.57
C ALA A 138 4.82 -2.12 -27.63
N GLU A 139 5.80 -2.56 -28.41
CA GLU A 139 5.61 -3.58 -29.46
C GLU A 139 5.31 -4.97 -28.86
N GLN A 140 5.74 -5.24 -27.63
CA GLN A 140 5.45 -6.52 -26.94
C GLN A 140 4.07 -6.57 -26.30
N VAL A 141 3.42 -5.43 -26.08
CA VAL A 141 2.12 -5.34 -25.40
C VAL A 141 0.99 -4.86 -26.28
N SER A 142 1.29 -4.43 -27.51
CA SER A 142 0.29 -3.94 -28.44
C SER A 142 0.66 -4.28 -29.88
N ASN A 143 -0.33 -4.25 -30.75
CA ASN A 143 -0.20 -4.30 -32.20
C ASN A 143 -0.20 -2.89 -32.86
N VAL A 144 -0.10 -1.85 -32.02
CA VAL A 144 -0.08 -0.45 -32.47
C VAL A 144 1.34 -0.13 -32.90
N GLY A 145 1.50 0.26 -34.18
CA GLY A 145 2.82 0.63 -34.72
C GLY A 145 3.33 1.97 -34.23
N SER A 146 4.31 2.55 -34.97
CA SER A 146 4.95 3.83 -34.66
C SER A 146 4.00 5.02 -34.44
N ASP A 147 2.79 4.94 -34.95
CA ASP A 147 1.76 6.00 -34.89
C ASP A 147 0.90 5.93 -33.62
N SER A 148 1.36 5.19 -32.57
CA SER A 148 0.63 5.11 -31.31
C SER A 148 0.51 6.50 -30.66
N PRO A 149 -0.66 6.82 -30.05
CA PRO A 149 -0.87 8.08 -29.36
C PRO A 149 0.13 8.31 -28.23
N GLU A 150 0.46 9.56 -27.95
CA GLU A 150 1.44 9.92 -26.92
C GLU A 150 1.05 9.38 -25.53
N TRP A 151 -0.23 9.42 -25.19
CA TRP A 151 -0.73 8.88 -23.92
C TRP A 151 -0.46 7.37 -23.77
N PHE A 152 -0.56 6.60 -24.85
CA PHE A 152 -0.24 5.18 -24.85
C PHE A 152 1.26 4.95 -24.63
N ARG A 153 2.13 5.70 -25.32
CA ARG A 153 3.59 5.61 -25.16
C ARG A 153 4.07 6.00 -23.78
N LYS A 154 3.35 6.90 -23.07
CA LYS A 154 3.65 7.28 -21.70
C LYS A 154 3.17 6.27 -20.65
N GLY A 155 2.20 5.44 -20.99
CA GLY A 155 1.59 4.45 -20.09
C GLY A 155 2.25 3.06 -20.12
N VAL A 156 3.13 2.79 -21.08
CA VAL A 156 3.79 1.47 -21.27
C VAL A 156 5.19 1.39 -20.67
#